data_7dc162af73878ee0213b694340685d34
#
_entry.id   7dc162af73878ee0213b694340685d34
#
_cell.length_a   1.000
_cell.length_b   1.000
_cell.length_c   1.000
_cell.angle_alpha   90.00
_cell.angle_beta   90.00
_cell.angle_gamma   90.00
#
_symmetry.space_group_name_H-M   'P 1'
#
loop_
_entity.id
_entity.type
_entity.pdbx_description
1 polymer ?
#
loop_
_entity_poly.entity_id
_entity_poly.type
_entity_poly.pdbx_seq_one_letter_code
_entity_poly.pdbx_strand_id
1 'polypeptide(L)'
;MAIEFIRCKNYYNEINSILENLEKKYLLPEVVKEANFIHGEKLNAILKEVSRDMHENVKYYRDMQLDYREYIETWVHEIKTPIASTKLIIENNQNEVTNKIDSQMNRIEGFVEQVLYYSRSSNVNKDYMIKSINLDNVVRNVIKRNYRDFIHKRIKIDIQDIDEIVYSDGKWIEFIINQIIGNSIKYSNNKEQMIRIYTIKKTNSVLLAIEDNGVGIVPKDINRVFEKGFTGENGRRFSKSTGMGLYLCEKLCSKLGMKIIIESEVNKGTRVTLIFPLSGMATIEPCL
;
A
#
# COMPACT_ATOMS: atom_id res chain seq x y z
N MET A 1 -6.00 -59.63 4.80
CA MET A 1 -6.55 -58.70 5.83
C MET A 1 -5.46 -57.91 6.56
N ALA A 2 -4.53 -58.51 7.30
CA ALA A 2 -3.48 -57.75 8.03
C ALA A 2 -2.52 -56.95 7.12
N ILE A 3 -2.12 -57.48 5.98
CA ILE A 3 -1.21 -56.83 5.03
C ILE A 3 -1.90 -55.60 4.37
N GLU A 4 -3.16 -55.70 4.04
CA GLU A 4 -3.94 -54.57 3.47
C GLU A 4 -4.14 -53.46 4.52
N PHE A 5 -4.42 -53.81 5.75
CA PHE A 5 -4.51 -52.83 6.84
C PHE A 5 -3.22 -52.07 7.05
N ILE A 6 -2.08 -52.75 7.02
CA ILE A 6 -0.76 -52.11 7.17
C ILE A 6 -0.49 -51.14 5.97
N ARG A 7 -0.82 -51.59 4.74
CA ARG A 7 -0.68 -50.75 3.53
C ARG A 7 -1.54 -49.48 3.62
N CYS A 8 -2.81 -49.62 3.98
CA CYS A 8 -3.71 -48.48 4.16
C CYS A 8 -3.17 -47.50 5.24
N LYS A 9 -2.77 -48.05 6.40
CA LYS A 9 -2.23 -47.23 7.49
C LYS A 9 -0.98 -46.44 7.05
N ASN A 10 -0.05 -47.07 6.37
CA ASN A 10 1.17 -46.40 5.90
C ASN A 10 0.86 -45.30 4.87
N TYR A 11 -0.05 -45.56 3.93
CA TYR A 11 -0.48 -44.61 2.94
C TYR A 11 -1.13 -43.38 3.56
N TYR A 12 -2.05 -43.53 4.50
CA TYR A 12 -2.67 -42.38 5.19
C TYR A 12 -1.70 -41.63 6.11
N ASN A 13 -0.75 -42.30 6.72
CA ASN A 13 0.30 -41.65 7.48
C ASN A 13 1.23 -40.83 6.58
N GLU A 14 1.54 -41.31 5.38
CA GLU A 14 2.32 -40.56 4.38
C GLU A 14 1.56 -39.31 3.94
N ILE A 15 0.27 -39.41 3.61
CA ILE A 15 -0.58 -38.26 3.28
C ILE A 15 -0.59 -37.23 4.40
N ASN A 16 -0.78 -37.65 5.64
CA ASN A 16 -0.82 -36.71 6.77
C ASN A 16 0.52 -36.01 6.96
N SER A 17 1.63 -36.72 6.87
CA SER A 17 2.97 -36.15 6.97
C SER A 17 3.24 -35.11 5.86
N ILE A 18 2.81 -35.39 4.63
CA ILE A 18 2.93 -34.46 3.51
C ILE A 18 2.04 -33.23 3.74
N LEU A 19 0.79 -33.42 4.21
CA LEU A 19 -0.16 -32.34 4.50
C LEU A 19 0.35 -31.37 5.58
N GLU A 20 1.04 -31.87 6.59
CA GLU A 20 1.62 -31.05 7.65
C GLU A 20 2.75 -30.14 7.13
N ASN A 21 3.53 -30.62 6.18
CA ASN A 21 4.72 -29.93 5.66
C ASN A 21 4.46 -29.17 4.35
N LEU A 22 3.32 -29.37 3.69
CA LEU A 22 3.02 -28.76 2.40
C LEU A 22 2.39 -27.37 2.60
N GLU A 23 3.05 -26.33 2.12
CA GLU A 23 2.56 -24.95 2.19
C GLU A 23 1.28 -24.77 1.34
N LYS A 24 1.27 -25.30 0.13
CA LYS A 24 0.14 -25.26 -0.80
C LYS A 24 -0.57 -26.60 -0.89
N LYS A 25 -1.57 -26.79 -0.04
CA LYS A 25 -2.26 -28.10 0.13
C LYS A 25 -2.94 -28.65 -1.12
N TYR A 26 -3.26 -27.81 -2.10
CA TYR A 26 -3.82 -28.25 -3.37
C TYR A 26 -2.81 -29.00 -4.25
N LEU A 27 -1.50 -28.91 -3.96
CA LEU A 27 -0.46 -29.70 -4.65
C LEU A 27 -0.30 -31.11 -4.09
N LEU A 28 -1.06 -31.49 -3.06
CA LEU A 28 -0.99 -32.81 -2.42
C LEU A 28 -1.01 -33.98 -3.42
N PRO A 29 -1.89 -34.01 -4.45
CA PRO A 29 -1.95 -35.14 -5.39
C PRO A 29 -0.72 -35.28 -6.29
N GLU A 30 0.09 -34.23 -6.44
CA GLU A 30 1.33 -34.28 -7.24
C GLU A 30 2.50 -34.87 -6.45
N VAL A 31 2.41 -34.81 -5.12
CA VAL A 31 3.49 -35.24 -4.22
C VAL A 31 3.22 -36.63 -3.62
N VAL A 32 1.95 -37.01 -3.47
CA VAL A 32 1.55 -38.30 -2.91
C VAL A 32 1.77 -39.43 -3.95
N LYS A 33 2.43 -40.48 -3.53
CA LYS A 33 2.61 -41.67 -4.37
C LYS A 33 1.29 -42.38 -4.67
N GLU A 34 1.22 -43.00 -5.82
CA GLU A 34 0.02 -43.78 -6.21
C GLU A 34 -0.18 -44.98 -5.28
N ALA A 35 -1.43 -45.13 -4.85
CA ALA A 35 -1.80 -46.27 -4.01
C ALA A 35 -1.94 -47.54 -4.81
N ASN A 36 -1.56 -48.69 -4.24
CA ASN A 36 -1.69 -50.00 -4.86
C ASN A 36 -2.91 -50.79 -4.30
N PHE A 37 -3.99 -50.09 -3.93
CA PHE A 37 -5.24 -50.66 -3.44
C PHE A 37 -6.43 -49.78 -3.81
N ILE A 38 -7.59 -50.44 -4.07
CA ILE A 38 -8.77 -49.82 -4.70
C ILE A 38 -9.22 -48.50 -4.01
N HIS A 39 -9.27 -48.48 -2.70
CA HIS A 39 -9.70 -47.26 -1.98
C HIS A 39 -8.70 -46.11 -2.08
N GLY A 40 -7.40 -46.41 -2.08
CA GLY A 40 -6.35 -45.43 -2.28
C GLY A 40 -6.32 -44.87 -3.70
N GLU A 41 -6.51 -45.73 -4.73
CA GLU A 41 -6.62 -45.32 -6.12
C GLU A 41 -7.81 -44.38 -6.34
N LYS A 42 -9.00 -44.72 -5.77
CA LYS A 42 -10.18 -43.85 -5.83
C LYS A 42 -9.97 -42.54 -5.12
N LEU A 43 -9.33 -42.53 -3.94
CA LEU A 43 -9.02 -41.32 -3.22
C LEU A 43 -8.06 -40.44 -4.02
N ASN A 44 -7.01 -41.02 -4.59
CA ASN A 44 -6.08 -40.30 -5.46
C ASN A 44 -6.77 -39.68 -6.68
N ALA A 45 -7.69 -40.42 -7.31
CA ALA A 45 -8.45 -39.91 -8.45
C ALA A 45 -9.31 -38.68 -8.05
N ILE A 46 -10.02 -38.77 -6.93
CA ILE A 46 -10.83 -37.67 -6.40
C ILE A 46 -9.93 -36.47 -6.04
N LEU A 47 -8.81 -36.70 -5.36
CA LEU A 47 -7.87 -35.64 -4.99
C LEU A 47 -7.28 -34.94 -6.22
N LYS A 48 -6.91 -35.71 -7.27
CA LYS A 48 -6.42 -35.15 -8.53
C LYS A 48 -7.48 -34.30 -9.23
N GLU A 49 -8.73 -34.71 -9.24
CA GLU A 49 -9.84 -33.97 -9.85
C GLU A 49 -10.12 -32.67 -9.09
N VAL A 50 -10.24 -32.71 -7.75
CA VAL A 50 -10.45 -31.53 -6.90
C VAL A 50 -9.27 -30.56 -6.99
N SER A 51 -8.04 -31.08 -7.01
CA SER A 51 -6.84 -30.26 -7.15
C SER A 51 -6.79 -29.54 -8.48
N ARG A 52 -7.15 -30.23 -9.57
CA ARG A 52 -7.22 -29.63 -10.91
C ARG A 52 -8.24 -28.50 -10.95
N ASP A 53 -9.45 -28.73 -10.44
CA ASP A 53 -10.49 -27.70 -10.38
C ASP A 53 -10.05 -26.49 -9.55
N MET A 54 -9.44 -26.72 -8.38
CA MET A 54 -8.86 -25.63 -7.58
C MET A 54 -7.77 -24.88 -8.33
N HIS A 55 -6.89 -25.58 -9.04
CA HIS A 55 -5.82 -24.94 -9.81
C HIS A 55 -6.36 -24.07 -10.96
N GLU A 56 -7.35 -24.58 -11.68
CA GLU A 56 -8.05 -23.86 -12.75
C GLU A 56 -8.76 -22.61 -12.19
N ASN A 57 -9.45 -22.73 -11.06
CA ASN A 57 -10.09 -21.59 -10.39
C ASN A 57 -9.08 -20.54 -9.91
N VAL A 58 -7.99 -20.95 -9.27
CA VAL A 58 -6.92 -20.02 -8.82
C VAL A 58 -6.30 -19.31 -10.03
N LYS A 59 -6.05 -20.03 -11.12
CA LYS A 59 -5.54 -19.46 -12.37
C LYS A 59 -6.53 -18.46 -12.94
N TYR A 60 -7.80 -18.82 -13.06
CA TYR A 60 -8.86 -17.95 -13.56
C TYR A 60 -8.95 -16.62 -12.77
N TYR A 61 -8.99 -16.68 -11.43
CA TYR A 61 -9.06 -15.47 -10.62
C TYR A 61 -7.78 -14.62 -10.71
N ARG A 62 -6.63 -15.26 -10.84
CA ARG A 62 -5.36 -14.55 -11.04
C ARG A 62 -5.35 -13.83 -12.38
N ASP A 63 -5.74 -14.49 -13.46
CA ASP A 63 -5.76 -13.91 -14.80
C ASP A 63 -6.77 -12.75 -14.86
N MET A 64 -7.97 -12.91 -14.29
CA MET A 64 -8.95 -11.84 -14.15
C MET A 64 -8.43 -10.63 -13.36
N GLN A 65 -7.62 -10.84 -12.31
CA GLN A 65 -6.99 -9.74 -11.58
C GLN A 65 -5.92 -9.02 -12.40
N LEU A 66 -5.17 -9.75 -13.23
CA LEU A 66 -4.17 -9.16 -14.13
C LEU A 66 -4.86 -8.30 -15.20
N ASP A 67 -5.90 -8.82 -15.84
CA ASP A 67 -6.68 -8.10 -16.86
C ASP A 67 -7.32 -6.82 -16.26
N TYR A 68 -7.91 -6.93 -15.08
CA TYR A 68 -8.48 -5.76 -14.39
C TYR A 68 -7.43 -4.69 -14.10
N ARG A 69 -6.23 -5.10 -13.71
CA ARG A 69 -5.13 -4.16 -13.46
C ARG A 69 -4.68 -3.47 -14.75
N GLU A 70 -4.46 -4.22 -15.83
CA GLU A 70 -4.07 -3.66 -17.13
C GLU A 70 -5.11 -2.66 -17.63
N TYR A 71 -6.38 -3.00 -17.48
CA TYR A 71 -7.49 -2.09 -17.77
C TYR A 71 -7.39 -0.79 -16.95
N ILE A 72 -7.15 -0.87 -15.64
CA ILE A 72 -7.02 0.33 -14.77
C ILE A 72 -5.78 1.15 -15.16
N GLU A 73 -4.65 0.53 -15.46
CA GLU A 73 -3.45 1.25 -15.87
C GLU A 73 -3.67 2.00 -17.19
N THR A 74 -4.29 1.36 -18.18
CA THR A 74 -4.67 1.98 -19.45
C THR A 74 -5.63 3.15 -19.23
N TRP A 75 -6.68 2.93 -18.46
CA TRP A 75 -7.66 3.96 -18.14
C TRP A 75 -7.04 5.17 -17.42
N VAL A 76 -6.12 4.94 -16.49
CA VAL A 76 -5.37 6.02 -15.82
C VAL A 76 -4.54 6.82 -16.82
N HIS A 77 -3.89 6.17 -17.78
CA HIS A 77 -3.14 6.87 -18.83
C HIS A 77 -4.04 7.73 -19.70
N GLU A 78 -5.19 7.22 -20.11
CA GLU A 78 -6.15 7.95 -20.92
C GLU A 78 -6.75 9.18 -20.20
N ILE A 79 -6.98 9.09 -18.88
CA ILE A 79 -7.48 10.24 -18.10
C ILE A 79 -6.39 11.26 -17.80
N LYS A 80 -5.14 10.87 -17.65
CA LYS A 80 -4.03 11.82 -17.43
C LYS A 80 -3.85 12.78 -18.59
N THR A 81 -4.09 12.34 -19.80
CA THR A 81 -3.97 13.18 -21.02
C THR A 81 -4.90 14.40 -21.02
N PRO A 82 -6.23 14.27 -20.86
CA PRO A 82 -7.12 15.42 -20.76
C PRO A 82 -6.87 16.27 -19.52
N ILE A 83 -6.43 15.68 -18.40
CA ILE A 83 -6.02 16.45 -17.21
C ILE A 83 -4.84 17.36 -17.57
N ALA A 84 -3.79 16.82 -18.19
CA ALA A 84 -2.62 17.61 -18.60
C ALA A 84 -2.98 18.71 -19.60
N SER A 85 -3.81 18.40 -20.59
CA SER A 85 -4.32 19.39 -21.56
C SER A 85 -5.10 20.52 -20.87
N THR A 86 -5.98 20.18 -19.93
CA THR A 86 -6.74 21.18 -19.17
C THR A 86 -5.82 22.06 -18.33
N LYS A 87 -4.80 21.48 -17.69
CA LYS A 87 -3.80 22.25 -16.92
C LYS A 87 -3.03 23.23 -17.81
N LEU A 88 -2.62 22.84 -19.01
CA LEU A 88 -1.98 23.75 -19.97
C LEU A 88 -2.91 24.92 -20.39
N ILE A 89 -4.20 24.66 -20.59
CA ILE A 89 -5.18 25.72 -20.87
C ILE A 89 -5.28 26.68 -19.68
N ILE A 90 -5.30 26.17 -18.46
CA ILE A 90 -5.35 26.99 -17.24
C ILE A 90 -4.08 27.84 -17.10
N GLU A 91 -2.89 27.26 -17.35
CA GLU A 91 -1.61 27.98 -17.27
C GLU A 91 -1.54 29.15 -18.23
N ASN A 92 -2.10 28.99 -19.44
CA ASN A 92 -2.15 30.03 -20.46
C ASN A 92 -3.25 31.11 -20.23
N ASN A 93 -4.21 30.85 -19.33
CA ASN A 93 -5.37 31.71 -19.09
C ASN A 93 -5.61 31.90 -17.58
N GLN A 94 -4.61 32.44 -16.87
CA GLN A 94 -4.69 32.57 -15.41
C GLN A 94 -5.67 33.66 -14.98
N ASN A 95 -6.69 33.28 -14.23
CA ASN A 95 -7.66 34.15 -13.59
C ASN A 95 -8.27 33.44 -12.36
N GLU A 96 -9.14 34.14 -11.63
CA GLU A 96 -9.74 33.56 -10.40
C GLU A 96 -10.55 32.27 -10.67
N VAL A 97 -11.22 32.19 -11.82
CA VAL A 97 -12.02 31.01 -12.18
C VAL A 97 -11.11 29.85 -12.53
N THR A 98 -10.07 30.08 -13.37
CA THR A 98 -9.12 29.03 -13.75
C THR A 98 -8.31 28.52 -12.57
N ASN A 99 -7.98 29.35 -11.57
CA ASN A 99 -7.35 28.91 -10.31
C ASN A 99 -8.26 27.96 -9.51
N LYS A 100 -9.58 28.23 -9.48
CA LYS A 100 -10.54 27.31 -8.84
C LYS A 100 -10.64 25.98 -9.61
N ILE A 101 -10.59 26.00 -10.94
CA ILE A 101 -10.59 24.80 -11.78
C ILE A 101 -9.30 24.01 -11.55
N ASP A 102 -8.12 24.65 -11.52
CA ASP A 102 -6.84 23.99 -11.23
C ASP A 102 -6.87 23.21 -9.91
N SER A 103 -7.44 23.80 -8.87
CA SER A 103 -7.64 23.11 -7.59
C SER A 103 -8.48 21.83 -7.72
N GLN A 104 -9.55 21.84 -8.55
CA GLN A 104 -10.35 20.63 -8.77
C GLN A 104 -9.60 19.61 -9.65
N MET A 105 -8.83 20.07 -10.64
CA MET A 105 -8.00 19.18 -11.47
C MET A 105 -6.94 18.46 -10.64
N ASN A 106 -6.29 19.16 -9.72
CA ASN A 106 -5.33 18.55 -8.78
C ASN A 106 -5.99 17.50 -7.88
N ARG A 107 -7.23 17.72 -7.44
CA ARG A 107 -8.01 16.71 -6.69
C ARG A 107 -8.33 15.47 -7.53
N ILE A 108 -8.74 15.66 -8.78
CA ILE A 108 -9.02 14.55 -9.71
C ILE A 108 -7.76 13.74 -9.94
N GLU A 109 -6.63 14.39 -10.20
CA GLU A 109 -5.33 13.74 -10.36
C GLU A 109 -4.94 12.92 -9.11
N GLY A 110 -5.17 13.46 -7.91
CA GLY A 110 -4.96 12.73 -6.66
C GLY A 110 -5.83 11.47 -6.53
N PHE A 111 -7.09 11.52 -6.97
CA PHE A 111 -7.97 10.34 -6.99
C PHE A 111 -7.51 9.30 -8.03
N VAL A 112 -7.11 9.73 -9.21
CA VAL A 112 -6.56 8.85 -10.25
C VAL A 112 -5.29 8.14 -9.75
N GLU A 113 -4.39 8.86 -9.07
CA GLU A 113 -3.23 8.24 -8.43
C GLU A 113 -3.62 7.22 -7.35
N GLN A 114 -4.60 7.53 -6.50
CA GLN A 114 -5.08 6.58 -5.49
C GLN A 114 -5.61 5.28 -6.13
N VAL A 115 -6.38 5.39 -7.23
CA VAL A 115 -6.88 4.21 -7.97
C VAL A 115 -5.73 3.37 -8.53
N LEU A 116 -4.72 4.03 -9.13
CA LEU A 116 -3.55 3.35 -9.67
C LEU A 116 -2.78 2.58 -8.58
N TYR A 117 -2.47 3.24 -7.45
CA TYR A 117 -1.76 2.59 -6.35
C TYR A 117 -2.61 1.51 -5.66
N TYR A 118 -3.94 1.69 -5.59
CA TYR A 118 -4.84 0.65 -5.09
C TYR A 118 -4.79 -0.60 -5.97
N SER A 119 -4.85 -0.45 -7.29
CA SER A 119 -4.74 -1.56 -8.25
C SER A 119 -3.41 -2.30 -8.08
N ARG A 120 -2.29 -1.57 -8.06
CA ARG A 120 -0.95 -2.13 -7.87
C ARG A 120 -0.76 -2.79 -6.50
N SER A 121 -1.39 -2.25 -5.46
CA SER A 121 -1.30 -2.79 -4.10
C SER A 121 -2.03 -4.12 -3.91
N SER A 122 -2.90 -4.53 -4.83
CA SER A 122 -3.74 -5.73 -4.70
C SER A 122 -3.07 -6.99 -5.27
N ASN A 123 -1.94 -6.87 -5.99
CA ASN A 123 -1.30 -7.98 -6.67
C ASN A 123 -0.30 -8.77 -5.84
N VAL A 124 -0.22 -10.08 -6.14
CA VAL A 124 0.76 -11.02 -5.60
C VAL A 124 2.16 -10.76 -6.17
N ASN A 125 2.27 -10.30 -7.42
CA ASN A 125 3.57 -10.01 -8.04
C ASN A 125 4.14 -8.68 -7.53
N LYS A 126 5.42 -8.68 -7.21
CA LYS A 126 6.18 -7.50 -6.74
C LYS A 126 6.33 -6.50 -7.89
N ASP A 127 5.50 -5.47 -7.89
CA ASP A 127 5.46 -4.43 -8.92
C ASP A 127 6.23 -3.18 -8.50
N TYR A 128 7.10 -3.33 -7.52
CA TYR A 128 7.95 -2.28 -6.96
C TYR A 128 9.43 -2.63 -7.17
N MET A 129 10.22 -1.61 -7.39
CA MET A 129 11.65 -1.73 -7.63
C MET A 129 12.43 -1.16 -6.43
N ILE A 130 12.98 -2.05 -5.61
CA ILE A 130 13.80 -1.63 -4.48
C ILE A 130 15.15 -1.10 -4.98
N LYS A 131 15.43 0.15 -4.66
CA LYS A 131 16.69 0.85 -4.94
C LYS A 131 17.15 1.63 -3.72
N SER A 132 18.41 1.99 -3.70
CA SER A 132 18.93 3.02 -2.80
C SER A 132 18.29 4.36 -3.14
N ILE A 133 17.63 5.00 -2.19
CA ILE A 133 17.00 6.31 -2.32
C ILE A 133 17.45 7.22 -1.19
N ASN A 134 17.67 8.49 -1.52
CA ASN A 134 17.93 9.53 -0.55
C ASN A 134 16.59 10.17 -0.15
N LEU A 135 16.28 10.18 1.15
CA LEU A 135 15.02 10.70 1.68
C LEU A 135 14.87 12.21 1.46
N ASP A 136 15.96 12.99 1.51
CA ASP A 136 15.93 14.42 1.24
C ASP A 136 15.38 14.72 -0.15
N ASN A 137 15.87 14.01 -1.17
CA ASN A 137 15.40 14.19 -2.54
C ASN A 137 13.91 13.90 -2.68
N VAL A 138 13.43 12.80 -2.08
CA VAL A 138 12.01 12.41 -2.17
C VAL A 138 11.12 13.42 -1.44
N VAL A 139 11.50 13.82 -0.24
CA VAL A 139 10.75 14.82 0.55
C VAL A 139 10.68 16.15 -0.17
N ARG A 140 11.81 16.65 -0.72
CA ARG A 140 11.82 17.91 -1.47
C ARG A 140 10.94 17.87 -2.71
N ASN A 141 10.92 16.75 -3.43
CA ASN A 141 10.02 16.58 -4.58
C ASN A 141 8.55 16.72 -4.16
N VAL A 142 8.16 16.09 -3.04
CA VAL A 142 6.78 16.17 -2.53
C VAL A 142 6.46 17.60 -2.05
N ILE A 143 7.39 18.28 -1.38
CA ILE A 143 7.21 19.68 -0.96
C ILE A 143 7.02 20.58 -2.19
N LYS A 144 7.86 20.42 -3.22
CA LYS A 144 7.74 21.18 -4.47
C LYS A 144 6.39 20.95 -5.14
N ARG A 145 5.88 19.71 -5.14
CA ARG A 145 4.56 19.37 -5.69
C ARG A 145 3.42 20.08 -4.96
N ASN A 146 3.52 20.25 -3.64
CA ASN A 146 2.50 20.87 -2.80
C ASN A 146 2.78 22.38 -2.50
N TYR A 147 3.74 23.00 -3.18
CA TYR A 147 4.22 24.36 -2.86
C TYR A 147 3.11 25.41 -2.87
N ARG A 148 2.19 25.35 -3.84
CA ARG A 148 1.04 26.29 -3.93
C ARG A 148 0.14 26.21 -2.70
N ASP A 149 -0.13 25.00 -2.20
CA ASP A 149 -0.99 24.79 -1.03
C ASP A 149 -0.33 25.30 0.25
N PHE A 150 0.99 25.14 0.40
CA PHE A 150 1.75 25.68 1.51
C PHE A 150 1.69 27.20 1.56
N ILE A 151 1.85 27.88 0.43
CA ILE A 151 1.74 29.34 0.35
C ILE A 151 0.32 29.79 0.63
N HIS A 152 -0.67 29.19 -0.02
CA HIS A 152 -2.07 29.57 0.10
C HIS A 152 -2.56 29.47 1.55
N LYS A 153 -2.16 28.40 2.23
CA LYS A 153 -2.51 28.18 3.64
C LYS A 153 -1.53 28.78 4.65
N ARG A 154 -0.46 29.42 4.18
CA ARG A 154 0.61 30.00 5.02
C ARG A 154 1.24 29.00 5.99
N ILE A 155 1.48 27.77 5.54
CA ILE A 155 2.08 26.71 6.34
C ILE A 155 3.60 26.87 6.32
N LYS A 156 4.22 26.96 7.49
CA LYS A 156 5.68 26.91 7.64
C LYS A 156 6.16 25.46 7.53
N ILE A 157 7.25 25.24 6.81
CA ILE A 157 7.89 23.91 6.68
C ILE A 157 9.22 23.98 7.41
N ASP A 158 9.43 23.07 8.33
CA ASP A 158 10.68 22.88 9.10
C ASP A 158 11.25 21.51 8.74
N ILE A 159 12.39 21.47 8.06
CA ILE A 159 13.06 20.25 7.62
C ILE A 159 14.37 20.12 8.38
N GLN A 160 14.58 19.01 9.08
CA GLN A 160 15.72 18.76 9.93
C GLN A 160 16.30 17.36 9.66
N ASP A 161 17.61 17.29 9.40
CA ASP A 161 18.41 16.04 9.34
C ASP A 161 17.74 14.90 8.55
N ILE A 162 17.33 15.16 7.29
CA ILE A 162 16.67 14.16 6.43
C ILE A 162 17.59 13.53 5.37
N ASP A 163 18.90 13.80 5.43
CA ASP A 163 19.88 13.24 4.49
C ASP A 163 20.28 11.80 4.85
N GLU A 164 19.29 10.90 4.82
CA GLU A 164 19.47 9.47 5.06
C GLU A 164 19.16 8.65 3.81
N ILE A 165 19.96 7.59 3.61
CA ILE A 165 19.79 6.65 2.52
C ILE A 165 19.03 5.44 3.02
N VAL A 166 17.94 5.07 2.32
CA VAL A 166 17.14 3.88 2.59
C VAL A 166 16.94 3.06 1.32
N TYR A 167 16.57 1.79 1.47
CA TYR A 167 16.28 0.90 0.35
C TYR A 167 14.78 0.72 0.21
N SER A 168 14.20 1.24 -0.89
CA SER A 168 12.76 1.15 -1.13
C SER A 168 12.42 1.49 -2.59
N ASP A 169 11.13 1.56 -2.94
CA ASP A 169 10.66 2.10 -4.22
C ASP A 169 10.38 3.60 -4.08
N GLY A 170 11.18 4.43 -4.77
CA GLY A 170 11.08 5.89 -4.66
C GLY A 170 9.70 6.44 -5.04
N LYS A 171 9.03 5.86 -6.06
CA LYS A 171 7.69 6.31 -6.48
C LYS A 171 6.62 5.98 -5.43
N TRP A 172 6.73 4.80 -4.81
CA TRP A 172 5.80 4.41 -3.76
C TRP A 172 6.00 5.24 -2.50
N ILE A 173 7.26 5.52 -2.13
CA ILE A 173 7.57 6.40 -0.98
C ILE A 173 7.11 7.83 -1.25
N GLU A 174 7.33 8.35 -2.44
CA GLU A 174 6.84 9.69 -2.83
C GLU A 174 5.31 9.78 -2.71
N PHE A 175 4.58 8.76 -3.16
CA PHE A 175 3.13 8.70 -2.99
C PHE A 175 2.73 8.68 -1.50
N ILE A 176 3.37 7.82 -0.67
CA ILE A 176 3.07 7.71 0.76
C ILE A 176 3.30 9.06 1.46
N ILE A 177 4.46 9.69 1.24
CA ILE A 177 4.78 10.99 1.83
C ILE A 177 3.80 12.06 1.35
N ASN A 178 3.42 12.04 0.06
CA ASN A 178 2.45 12.98 -0.49
C ASN A 178 1.05 12.84 0.14
N GLN A 179 0.60 11.60 0.43
CA GLN A 179 -0.67 11.36 1.14
C GLN A 179 -0.61 11.88 2.59
N ILE A 180 0.51 11.71 3.29
CA ILE A 180 0.69 12.19 4.66
C ILE A 180 0.73 13.72 4.68
N ILE A 181 1.56 14.35 3.85
CA ILE A 181 1.66 15.82 3.73
C ILE A 181 0.31 16.41 3.30
N GLY A 182 -0.38 15.79 2.33
CA GLY A 182 -1.71 16.22 1.92
C GLY A 182 -2.73 16.21 3.06
N ASN A 183 -2.66 15.22 3.96
CA ASN A 183 -3.47 15.20 5.18
C ASN A 183 -3.08 16.32 6.14
N SER A 184 -1.80 16.56 6.39
CA SER A 184 -1.30 17.65 7.25
C SER A 184 -1.75 19.01 6.73
N ILE A 185 -1.69 19.23 5.42
CA ILE A 185 -2.21 20.45 4.77
C ILE A 185 -3.72 20.55 4.94
N LYS A 186 -4.45 19.45 4.72
CA LYS A 186 -5.91 19.42 4.77
C LYS A 186 -6.47 19.74 6.15
N TYR A 187 -5.87 19.17 7.18
CA TYR A 187 -6.34 19.26 8.56
C TYR A 187 -5.63 20.36 9.39
N SER A 188 -4.89 21.21 8.71
CA SER A 188 -4.32 22.42 9.31
C SER A 188 -5.43 23.41 9.69
N ASN A 189 -5.37 23.99 10.88
CA ASN A 189 -6.42 24.88 11.39
C ASN A 189 -5.91 26.05 12.27
N ASN A 190 -4.62 26.19 12.44
CA ASN A 190 -4.04 27.16 13.40
C ASN A 190 -3.54 28.43 12.71
N LYS A 191 -3.43 29.53 13.47
CA LYS A 191 -2.87 30.79 12.96
C LYS A 191 -1.40 30.66 12.56
N GLU A 192 -0.65 29.79 13.26
CA GLU A 192 0.76 29.47 12.96
C GLU A 192 0.91 28.02 12.58
N GLN A 193 0.53 27.72 11.34
CA GLN A 193 0.58 26.34 10.83
C GLN A 193 2.01 25.95 10.52
N MET A 194 2.42 24.77 11.00
CA MET A 194 3.76 24.23 10.79
C MET A 194 3.70 22.73 10.50
N ILE A 195 4.51 22.31 9.55
CA ILE A 195 4.82 20.90 9.30
C ILE A 195 6.31 20.73 9.51
N ARG A 196 6.68 19.85 10.43
CA ARG A 196 8.08 19.47 10.70
C ARG A 196 8.34 18.10 10.10
N ILE A 197 9.48 17.97 9.40
CA ILE A 197 9.92 16.71 8.78
C ILE A 197 11.34 16.46 9.22
N TYR A 198 11.59 15.29 9.82
CA TYR A 198 12.92 14.94 10.31
C TYR A 198 13.14 13.42 10.31
N THR A 199 14.39 13.01 10.35
CA THR A 199 14.75 11.60 10.50
C THR A 199 15.37 11.30 11.86
N ILE A 200 15.20 10.06 12.29
CA ILE A 200 15.89 9.51 13.46
C ILE A 200 16.54 8.20 13.02
N LYS A 201 17.87 8.17 13.06
CA LYS A 201 18.62 6.95 12.76
C LYS A 201 18.71 6.08 13.99
N LYS A 202 18.31 4.81 13.86
CA LYS A 202 18.47 3.76 14.87
C LYS A 202 19.43 2.68 14.34
N THR A 203 19.85 1.77 15.20
CA THR A 203 20.81 0.69 14.83
C THR A 203 20.33 -0.11 13.62
N ASN A 204 19.04 -0.46 13.54
CA ASN A 204 18.48 -1.34 12.51
C ASN A 204 17.41 -0.69 11.64
N SER A 205 17.20 0.62 11.76
CA SER A 205 16.16 1.32 11.00
C SER A 205 16.43 2.82 10.90
N VAL A 206 15.88 3.43 9.86
CA VAL A 206 15.72 4.88 9.73
C VAL A 206 14.23 5.19 9.91
N LEU A 207 13.92 6.16 10.75
CA LEU A 207 12.57 6.68 10.95
C LEU A 207 12.46 8.02 10.23
N LEU A 208 11.44 8.20 9.40
CA LEU A 208 11.06 9.50 8.86
C LEU A 208 9.76 9.94 9.55
N ALA A 209 9.84 11.01 10.33
CA ALA A 209 8.69 11.59 11.01
C ALA A 209 8.18 12.83 10.26
N ILE A 210 6.87 12.89 10.06
CA ILE A 210 6.15 14.05 9.52
C ILE A 210 5.14 14.45 10.57
N GLU A 211 5.32 15.65 11.14
CA GLU A 211 4.55 16.15 12.27
C GLU A 211 3.89 17.47 11.92
N ASP A 212 2.58 17.58 12.12
CA ASP A 212 1.82 18.81 11.98
C ASP A 212 1.26 19.27 13.33
N ASN A 213 0.99 20.56 13.45
CA ASN A 213 0.30 21.15 14.59
C ASN A 213 -1.19 21.43 14.29
N GLY A 214 -1.82 20.59 13.51
CA GLY A 214 -3.21 20.71 13.09
C GLY A 214 -4.23 20.34 14.16
N VAL A 215 -5.45 20.00 13.74
CA VAL A 215 -6.58 19.71 14.65
C VAL A 215 -6.40 18.42 15.46
N GLY A 216 -5.47 17.56 15.07
CA GLY A 216 -5.28 16.25 15.68
C GLY A 216 -6.44 15.28 15.40
N ILE A 217 -6.36 14.08 15.99
CA ILE A 217 -7.33 12.99 15.80
C ILE A 217 -7.90 12.61 17.16
N VAL A 218 -9.21 12.42 17.24
CA VAL A 218 -9.84 11.96 18.48
C VAL A 218 -9.41 10.53 18.82
N PRO A 219 -9.19 10.19 20.12
CA PRO A 219 -8.64 8.89 20.52
C PRO A 219 -9.39 7.67 19.97
N LYS A 220 -10.73 7.75 19.86
CA LYS A 220 -11.57 6.68 19.32
C LYS A 220 -11.32 6.37 17.84
N ASP A 221 -10.79 7.34 17.09
CA ASP A 221 -10.56 7.21 15.65
C ASP A 221 -9.12 6.75 15.33
N ILE A 222 -8.14 6.93 16.23
CA ILE A 222 -6.70 6.65 16.00
C ILE A 222 -6.48 5.21 15.52
N ASN A 223 -7.09 4.22 16.15
CA ASN A 223 -6.92 2.81 15.79
C ASN A 223 -7.58 2.43 14.46
N ARG A 224 -8.40 3.33 13.91
CA ARG A 224 -9.21 3.10 12.71
C ARG A 224 -8.76 3.88 11.49
N VAL A 225 -7.80 4.79 11.63
CA VAL A 225 -7.37 5.68 10.54
C VAL A 225 -6.82 4.94 9.31
N PHE A 226 -6.37 3.70 9.51
CA PHE A 226 -5.88 2.81 8.44
C PHE A 226 -6.96 1.88 7.88
N GLU A 227 -8.19 1.87 8.42
CA GLU A 227 -9.30 1.09 7.87
C GLU A 227 -9.73 1.63 6.50
N LYS A 228 -10.03 0.71 5.57
CA LYS A 228 -10.49 1.06 4.22
C LYS A 228 -11.77 1.89 4.25
N GLY A 229 -11.72 3.11 3.68
CA GLY A 229 -12.88 3.98 3.58
C GLY A 229 -13.23 4.74 4.87
N PHE A 230 -12.42 4.62 5.92
CA PHE A 230 -12.66 5.32 7.17
C PHE A 230 -12.29 6.81 7.07
N THR A 231 -13.18 7.69 7.47
CA THR A 231 -12.99 9.15 7.36
C THR A 231 -12.99 9.89 8.69
N GLY A 232 -13.37 9.26 9.80
CA GLY A 232 -13.41 9.84 11.13
C GLY A 232 -14.27 11.12 11.25
N GLU A 233 -14.21 11.79 12.38
CA GLU A 233 -14.90 13.07 12.59
C GLU A 233 -14.31 14.19 11.72
N ASN A 234 -13.00 14.28 11.61
CA ASN A 234 -12.33 15.31 10.83
C ASN A 234 -12.66 15.19 9.33
N GLY A 235 -12.73 13.97 8.79
CA GLY A 235 -13.06 13.76 7.38
C GLY A 235 -14.47 14.19 7.01
N ARG A 236 -15.41 14.13 7.95
CA ARG A 236 -16.79 14.62 7.78
C ARG A 236 -16.87 16.15 7.86
N ARG A 237 -16.05 16.76 8.73
CA ARG A 237 -16.07 18.21 9.02
C ARG A 237 -15.34 19.04 7.96
N PHE A 238 -14.16 18.63 7.51
CA PHE A 238 -13.27 19.48 6.69
C PHE A 238 -13.41 19.32 5.20
N SER A 239 -13.78 18.17 4.68
CA SER A 239 -14.18 17.93 3.28
C SER A 239 -14.51 16.46 3.07
N LYS A 240 -15.26 16.12 2.03
CA LYS A 240 -15.48 14.72 1.63
C LYS A 240 -14.14 14.05 1.31
N SER A 241 -13.59 13.27 2.26
CA SER A 241 -12.43 12.41 2.04
C SER A 241 -12.88 11.00 1.66
N THR A 242 -12.07 10.32 0.85
CA THR A 242 -12.37 8.96 0.40
C THR A 242 -12.09 7.91 1.49
N GLY A 243 -11.30 8.26 2.53
CA GLY A 243 -10.79 7.30 3.52
C GLY A 243 -9.81 6.28 2.93
N MET A 244 -9.29 6.53 1.72
CA MET A 244 -8.39 5.60 1.04
C MET A 244 -6.91 5.94 1.25
N GLY A 245 -6.56 7.19 1.56
CA GLY A 245 -5.16 7.65 1.59
C GLY A 245 -4.30 6.91 2.60
N LEU A 246 -4.63 6.97 3.90
CA LEU A 246 -3.88 6.28 4.96
C LEU A 246 -3.97 4.76 4.87
N TYR A 247 -5.12 4.21 4.47
CA TYR A 247 -5.25 2.78 4.18
C TYR A 247 -4.22 2.33 3.13
N LEU A 248 -4.08 3.08 2.03
CA LEU A 248 -3.09 2.78 1.00
C LEU A 248 -1.66 2.94 1.53
N CYS A 249 -1.39 3.96 2.34
CA CYS A 249 -0.07 4.14 2.96
C CYS A 249 0.32 2.90 3.77
N GLU A 250 -0.55 2.39 4.63
CA GLU A 250 -0.29 1.18 5.42
C GLU A 250 -0.07 -0.05 4.54
N LYS A 251 -0.95 -0.26 3.55
CA LYS A 251 -0.85 -1.39 2.63
C LYS A 251 0.43 -1.38 1.81
N LEU A 252 0.86 -0.22 1.33
CA LEU A 252 2.11 -0.06 0.57
C LEU A 252 3.33 -0.21 1.47
N CYS A 253 3.32 0.37 2.68
CA CYS A 253 4.38 0.17 3.68
C CYS A 253 4.57 -1.31 4.00
N SER A 254 3.49 -2.04 4.26
CA SER A 254 3.55 -3.49 4.53
C SER A 254 4.20 -4.27 3.37
N LYS A 255 3.84 -3.95 2.11
CA LYS A 255 4.44 -4.59 0.93
C LYS A 255 5.93 -4.27 0.75
N LEU A 256 6.36 -3.07 1.16
CA LEU A 256 7.76 -2.65 1.12
C LEU A 256 8.57 -3.14 2.34
N GLY A 257 7.97 -3.94 3.23
CA GLY A 257 8.61 -4.38 4.48
C GLY A 257 8.81 -3.26 5.50
N MET A 258 8.09 -2.17 5.34
CA MET A 258 8.12 -0.99 6.21
C MET A 258 6.97 -1.00 7.21
N LYS A 259 7.09 -0.15 8.25
CA LYS A 259 5.98 0.12 9.18
C LYS A 259 5.59 1.59 9.12
N ILE A 260 4.30 1.88 9.33
CA ILE A 260 3.76 3.22 9.53
C ILE A 260 3.12 3.29 10.90
N ILE A 261 3.39 4.37 11.64
CA ILE A 261 2.83 4.62 12.97
C ILE A 261 2.22 6.00 12.95
N ILE A 262 1.10 6.17 13.66
CA ILE A 262 0.43 7.46 13.83
C ILE A 262 0.25 7.73 15.32
N GLU A 263 0.60 8.93 15.72
CA GLU A 263 0.40 9.49 17.06
C GLU A 263 -0.29 10.83 16.91
N SER A 264 -1.34 11.07 17.69
CA SER A 264 -2.10 12.31 17.55
C SER A 264 -2.79 12.69 18.86
N GLU A 265 -2.87 14.00 19.10
CA GLU A 265 -3.63 14.56 20.20
C GLU A 265 -4.50 15.71 19.68
N VAL A 266 -5.76 15.75 20.13
CA VAL A 266 -6.73 16.78 19.71
C VAL A 266 -6.19 18.17 20.01
N ASN A 267 -6.22 19.05 19.00
CA ASN A 267 -5.72 20.43 19.00
C ASN A 267 -4.20 20.59 19.23
N LYS A 268 -3.43 19.51 19.26
CA LYS A 268 -1.95 19.58 19.28
C LYS A 268 -1.34 19.17 17.95
N GLY A 269 -2.01 18.31 17.19
CA GLY A 269 -1.58 17.89 15.87
C GLY A 269 -1.41 16.38 15.72
N THR A 270 -0.74 16.00 14.65
CA THR A 270 -0.55 14.58 14.27
C THR A 270 0.91 14.36 13.87
N ARG A 271 1.49 13.25 14.32
CA ARG A 271 2.78 12.75 13.88
C ARG A 271 2.58 11.43 13.19
N VAL A 272 3.05 11.32 11.95
CA VAL A 272 3.12 10.07 11.20
C VAL A 272 4.58 9.69 11.02
N THR A 273 4.93 8.47 11.41
CA THR A 273 6.31 7.96 11.35
C THR A 273 6.38 6.76 10.40
N LEU A 274 7.22 6.87 9.38
CA LEU A 274 7.58 5.77 8.49
C LEU A 274 8.87 5.14 8.98
N ILE A 275 8.90 3.81 9.13
CA ILE A 275 10.05 3.06 9.64
C ILE A 275 10.62 2.22 8.51
N PHE A 276 11.83 2.56 8.08
CA PHE A 276 12.60 1.87 7.05
C PHE A 276 13.58 0.90 7.72
N PRO A 277 13.48 -0.42 7.50
CA PRO A 277 14.46 -1.35 8.03
C PRO A 277 15.81 -1.20 7.30
N LEU A 278 16.93 -1.21 8.03
CA LEU A 278 18.30 -1.21 7.48
C LEU A 278 18.86 -2.63 7.34
N SER A 279 18.36 -3.59 8.12
CA SER A 279 18.75 -5.00 8.09
C SER A 279 17.50 -5.83 7.81
N GLY A 280 17.35 -6.39 6.62
CA GLY A 280 16.16 -7.20 6.34
C GLY A 280 15.84 -7.44 4.86
N MET A 281 16.70 -7.05 3.94
CA MET A 281 16.55 -7.50 2.55
C MET A 281 16.81 -9.01 2.36
N ALA A 282 17.30 -9.71 3.40
CA ALA A 282 17.57 -11.16 3.35
C ALA A 282 16.33 -12.03 3.66
N THR A 283 15.23 -11.47 4.12
CA THR A 283 14.05 -12.26 4.56
C THR A 283 12.76 -11.92 3.82
N ILE A 284 12.84 -11.30 2.65
CA ILE A 284 11.71 -11.37 1.73
C ILE A 284 11.92 -12.66 0.92
N GLU A 285 11.61 -13.80 1.55
CA GLU A 285 11.47 -15.05 0.80
C GLU A 285 10.48 -14.82 -0.33
N PRO A 286 10.82 -15.25 -1.56
CA PRO A 286 9.86 -15.23 -2.63
C PRO A 286 8.73 -16.17 -2.22
N CYS A 287 7.53 -15.67 -1.98
CA CYS A 287 6.33 -16.49 -2.08
C CYS A 287 6.27 -16.99 -3.53
N LEU A 288 6.79 -18.21 -3.73
CA LEU A 288 6.64 -18.99 -4.95
C LEU A 288 5.18 -19.38 -5.15
#